data_d2c93b1ac3190402170300b72b96cc7c
#
_entry.id   d2c93b1ac3190402170300b72b96cc7c
#
_cell.length_a   1.000
_cell.length_b   1.000
_cell.length_c   1.000
_cell.angle_alpha   90.00
_cell.angle_beta   90.00
_cell.angle_gamma   90.00
#
_symmetry.space_group_name_H-M   'P 1'
#
loop_
_entity.id
_entity.type
_entity.pdbx_description
1 polymer ?
#
loop_
_entity_poly.entity_id
_entity_poly.type
_entity_poly.pdbx_seq_one_letter_code
_entity_poly.pdbx_strand_id
1 'polypeptide(L)'
;VAWHEVNDVIVITLPEIFDMNANLGYLTREKNECMYEIENNIITKVIAIGEIRSLVQVSVINNKQMIVQFLNDSRPVEQWKREEIVKYIHEWFDLDNDLTPFYEMAKADPLLKMPARKFYGLRVIGIPDLFEALCWGVLGQQINLAFAYSLKKQFVEAFGDSIEWNGKKYWVFPPYERIARLTPTDLADIK
;
A
#
# COMPACT_ATOMS: atom_id res chain seq x y z
N VAL A 1 13.78 0.65 11.35
CA VAL A 1 14.43 0.98 10.05
C VAL A 1 14.78 2.46 10.04
N ALA A 2 16.03 2.79 9.63
CA ALA A 2 16.52 4.16 9.58
C ALA A 2 15.97 4.89 8.34
N TRP A 3 15.64 6.17 8.49
CA TRP A 3 15.28 7.04 7.38
C TRP A 3 15.91 8.43 7.54
N HIS A 4 16.01 9.15 6.45
CA HIS A 4 16.51 10.53 6.41
C HIS A 4 15.91 11.27 5.21
N GLU A 5 16.09 12.57 5.14
CA GLU A 5 15.63 13.41 4.04
C GLU A 5 16.81 13.95 3.23
N VAL A 6 16.66 13.93 1.92
CA VAL A 6 17.62 14.54 0.97
C VAL A 6 16.81 15.28 -0.09
N ASN A 7 17.03 16.60 -0.22
CA ASN A 7 16.36 17.41 -1.25
C ASN A 7 14.83 17.18 -1.31
N ASP A 8 14.16 17.27 -0.17
CA ASP A 8 12.71 17.06 -0.02
C ASP A 8 12.19 15.66 -0.32
N VAL A 9 13.07 14.70 -0.51
CA VAL A 9 12.75 13.29 -0.70
C VAL A 9 13.04 12.51 0.58
N ILE A 10 12.15 11.62 0.98
CA ILE A 10 12.38 10.68 2.08
C ILE A 10 13.12 9.46 1.54
N VAL A 11 14.19 9.08 2.21
CA VAL A 11 14.98 7.88 1.93
C VAL A 11 14.88 6.93 3.12
N ILE A 12 14.31 5.76 2.91
CA ILE A 12 14.16 4.70 3.93
C ILE A 12 15.17 3.60 3.63
N THR A 13 15.99 3.21 4.62
CA THR A 13 16.89 2.08 4.50
C THR A 13 16.07 0.78 4.56
N LEU A 14 16.21 -0.09 3.57
CA LEU A 14 15.48 -1.35 3.51
C LEU A 14 16.19 -2.45 4.33
N PRO A 15 15.44 -3.41 4.88
CA PRO A 15 16.03 -4.59 5.50
C PRO A 15 16.77 -5.45 4.45
N GLU A 16 17.73 -6.26 4.90
CA GLU A 16 18.55 -7.10 4.02
C GLU A 16 17.69 -8.07 3.19
N ILE A 17 16.65 -8.63 3.82
CA ILE A 17 15.71 -9.53 3.15
C ILE A 17 14.55 -8.70 2.59
N PHE A 18 14.77 -8.13 1.42
CA PHE A 18 13.77 -7.37 0.65
C PHE A 18 14.07 -7.48 -0.85
N ASP A 19 13.06 -7.74 -1.65
CA ASP A 19 13.16 -7.71 -3.12
C ASP A 19 11.98 -6.95 -3.73
N MET A 20 12.24 -5.81 -4.37
CA MET A 20 11.18 -4.96 -4.94
C MET A 20 10.39 -5.69 -6.02
N ASN A 21 11.03 -6.51 -6.86
CA ASN A 21 10.33 -7.20 -7.95
C ASN A 21 9.36 -8.25 -7.40
N ALA A 22 9.75 -8.97 -6.33
CA ALA A 22 8.87 -9.92 -5.67
C ALA A 22 7.63 -9.20 -5.08
N ASN A 23 7.82 -8.05 -4.44
CA ASN A 23 6.74 -7.25 -3.88
C ASN A 23 5.85 -6.63 -4.97
N LEU A 24 6.42 -6.11 -6.05
CA LEU A 24 5.66 -5.61 -7.20
C LEU A 24 4.85 -6.72 -7.87
N GLY A 25 5.40 -7.93 -7.98
CA GLY A 25 4.67 -9.08 -8.51
C GLY A 25 3.39 -9.38 -7.71
N TYR A 26 3.43 -9.21 -6.38
CA TYR A 26 2.25 -9.31 -5.53
C TYR A 26 1.29 -8.12 -5.72
N LEU A 27 1.79 -6.89 -5.76
CA LEU A 27 0.99 -5.68 -5.88
C LEU A 27 0.27 -5.56 -7.24
N THR A 28 0.85 -6.12 -8.30
CA THR A 28 0.26 -6.09 -9.66
C THR A 28 -0.67 -7.26 -9.99
N ARG A 29 -0.96 -8.13 -9.01
CA ARG A 29 -1.77 -9.36 -9.22
C ARG A 29 -3.19 -9.11 -9.67
N GLU A 30 -3.75 -7.91 -9.40
CA GLU A 30 -5.13 -7.58 -9.74
C GLU A 30 -5.23 -6.21 -10.41
N LYS A 31 -5.79 -6.19 -11.62
CA LYS A 31 -5.91 -4.98 -12.44
C LYS A 31 -6.95 -3.98 -11.93
N ASN A 32 -7.90 -4.41 -11.09
CA ASN A 32 -8.92 -3.56 -10.50
C ASN A 32 -8.47 -2.89 -9.19
N GLU A 33 -7.20 -3.05 -8.80
CA GLU A 33 -6.66 -2.26 -7.70
C GLU A 33 -6.75 -0.76 -8.01
N CYS A 34 -7.34 0.03 -7.10
CA CYS A 34 -7.59 1.45 -7.30
C CYS A 34 -6.86 2.35 -6.28
N MET A 35 -6.25 1.75 -5.24
CA MET A 35 -5.59 2.51 -4.18
C MET A 35 -4.17 2.95 -4.52
N TYR A 36 -3.61 2.46 -5.62
CA TYR A 36 -2.31 2.85 -6.16
C TYR A 36 -2.20 2.48 -7.63
N GLU A 37 -1.26 3.10 -8.31
CA GLU A 37 -0.87 2.80 -9.68
C GLU A 37 0.60 2.41 -9.75
N ILE A 38 0.96 1.47 -10.61
CA ILE A 38 2.34 1.02 -10.78
C ILE A 38 2.72 1.19 -12.24
N GLU A 39 3.69 2.06 -12.50
CA GLU A 39 4.30 2.26 -13.83
C GLU A 39 5.83 2.27 -13.71
N ASN A 40 6.52 1.53 -14.54
CA ASN A 40 7.99 1.48 -14.58
C ASN A 40 8.64 1.19 -13.20
N ASN A 41 8.04 0.28 -12.43
CA ASN A 41 8.47 -0.08 -11.07
C ASN A 41 8.35 1.07 -10.05
N ILE A 42 7.60 2.10 -10.36
CA ILE A 42 7.27 3.21 -9.47
C ILE A 42 5.81 3.07 -9.04
N ILE A 43 5.55 3.11 -7.74
CA ILE A 43 4.21 3.06 -7.18
C ILE A 43 3.77 4.48 -6.88
N THR A 44 2.66 4.92 -7.46
CA THR A 44 2.04 6.21 -7.16
C THR A 44 0.78 6.00 -6.32
N LYS A 45 0.69 6.66 -5.17
CA LYS A 45 -0.39 6.48 -4.19
C LYS A 45 -0.64 7.76 -3.41
N VAL A 46 -1.90 7.98 -3.02
CA VAL A 46 -2.20 8.94 -1.95
C VAL A 46 -2.07 8.22 -0.60
N ILE A 47 -1.24 8.77 0.27
CA ILE A 47 -1.20 8.40 1.69
C ILE A 47 -2.11 9.34 2.45
N ALA A 48 -3.14 8.78 3.08
CA ALA A 48 -4.13 9.48 3.86
C ALA A 48 -4.08 9.01 5.32
N ILE A 49 -3.72 9.90 6.26
CA ILE A 49 -3.61 9.59 7.68
C ILE A 49 -4.18 10.81 8.45
N GLY A 50 -5.34 10.66 9.10
CA GLY A 50 -6.01 11.80 9.72
C GLY A 50 -6.22 12.93 8.72
N GLU A 51 -5.60 14.09 8.95
CA GLU A 51 -5.66 15.25 8.05
C GLU A 51 -4.59 15.22 6.94
N ILE A 52 -3.63 14.29 7.00
CA ILE A 52 -2.58 14.20 5.99
C ILE A 52 -3.17 13.64 4.69
N ARG A 53 -2.88 14.32 3.59
CA ARG A 53 -3.19 13.88 2.22
C ARG A 53 -1.99 14.16 1.35
N SER A 54 -1.16 13.16 1.15
CA SER A 54 0.08 13.28 0.37
C SER A 54 0.07 12.33 -0.81
N LEU A 55 0.19 12.88 -2.01
CA LEU A 55 0.43 12.08 -3.22
C LEU A 55 1.92 11.79 -3.32
N VAL A 56 2.28 10.52 -3.30
CA VAL A 56 3.68 10.10 -3.30
C VAL A 56 3.99 9.13 -4.43
N GLN A 57 5.24 9.16 -4.87
CA GLN A 57 5.86 8.08 -5.65
C GLN A 57 6.84 7.32 -4.78
N VAL A 58 6.72 6.00 -4.80
CA VAL A 58 7.60 5.08 -4.09
C VAL A 58 8.38 4.27 -5.10
N SER A 59 9.70 4.32 -5.01
CA SER A 59 10.62 3.53 -5.84
C SER A 59 11.73 2.94 -4.98
N VAL A 60 12.50 2.00 -5.52
CA VAL A 60 13.57 1.34 -4.77
C VAL A 60 14.86 1.33 -5.59
N ILE A 61 15.96 1.64 -4.94
CA ILE A 61 17.30 1.65 -5.51
C ILE A 61 18.09 0.48 -4.94
N ASN A 62 18.57 -0.42 -5.82
CA ASN A 62 19.44 -1.56 -5.50
C ASN A 62 18.92 -2.47 -4.36
N ASN A 63 17.61 -2.55 -4.14
CA ASN A 63 16.97 -3.25 -3.01
C ASN A 63 17.52 -2.83 -1.62
N LYS A 64 18.08 -1.64 -1.50
CA LYS A 64 18.68 -1.12 -0.25
C LYS A 64 18.02 0.14 0.26
N GLN A 65 17.49 0.95 -0.62
CA GLN A 65 16.88 2.22 -0.29
C GLN A 65 15.54 2.36 -0.98
N MET A 66 14.52 2.68 -0.22
CA MET A 66 13.21 3.08 -0.72
C MET A 66 13.14 4.59 -0.75
N ILE A 67 12.79 5.14 -1.88
CA ILE A 67 12.70 6.57 -2.16
C ILE A 67 11.23 6.96 -2.17
N VAL A 68 10.85 7.94 -1.36
CA VAL A 68 9.50 8.48 -1.32
C VAL A 68 9.55 9.93 -1.75
N GLN A 69 9.06 10.19 -2.95
CA GLN A 69 8.98 11.53 -3.54
C GLN A 69 7.55 12.05 -3.43
N PHE A 70 7.39 13.30 -2.98
CA PHE A 70 6.11 13.97 -2.93
C PHE A 70 5.78 14.63 -4.27
N LEU A 71 4.54 14.50 -4.70
CA LEU A 71 4.02 15.10 -5.93
C LEU A 71 2.96 16.15 -5.60
N ASN A 72 2.67 17.01 -6.58
CA ASN A 72 1.56 17.97 -6.51
C ASN A 72 1.61 18.88 -5.24
N ASP A 73 2.80 19.31 -4.85
CA ASP A 73 3.06 20.14 -3.65
C ASP A 73 2.44 19.57 -2.35
N SER A 74 2.25 18.25 -2.30
CA SER A 74 1.58 17.56 -1.19
C SER A 74 2.53 17.18 -0.04
N ARG A 75 3.79 17.64 -0.06
CA ARG A 75 4.75 17.36 1.03
C ARG A 75 4.34 18.11 2.29
N PRO A 76 4.11 17.41 3.42
CA PRO A 76 3.82 18.07 4.68
C PRO A 76 5.01 18.90 5.18
N VAL A 77 4.73 20.10 5.67
CA VAL A 77 5.74 21.00 6.26
C VAL A 77 6.23 20.44 7.59
N GLU A 78 5.30 19.96 8.41
CA GLU A 78 5.59 19.46 9.75
C GLU A 78 6.31 18.11 9.70
N GLN A 79 7.40 17.99 10.45
CA GLN A 79 8.22 16.77 10.50
C GLN A 79 7.40 15.56 10.97
N TRP A 80 6.60 15.72 12.02
CA TRP A 80 5.81 14.62 12.56
C TRP A 80 4.84 14.00 11.53
N LYS A 81 4.30 14.82 10.60
CA LYS A 81 3.45 14.30 9.51
C LYS A 81 4.25 13.45 8.52
N ARG A 82 5.51 13.81 8.28
CA ARG A 82 6.39 13.01 7.43
C ARG A 82 6.82 11.71 8.13
N GLU A 83 6.99 11.75 9.45
CA GLU A 83 7.24 10.55 10.27
C GLU A 83 6.04 9.57 10.19
N GLU A 84 4.80 10.06 10.24
CA GLU A 84 3.61 9.23 10.06
C GLU A 84 3.55 8.61 8.64
N ILE A 85 3.98 9.33 7.61
CA ILE A 85 4.10 8.77 6.25
C ILE A 85 5.15 7.66 6.20
N VAL A 86 6.30 7.83 6.84
CA VAL A 86 7.33 6.79 6.95
C VAL A 86 6.77 5.57 7.67
N LYS A 87 6.09 5.76 8.79
CA LYS A 87 5.45 4.68 9.53
C LYS A 87 4.43 3.93 8.68
N TYR A 88 3.58 4.66 7.94
CA TYR A 88 2.63 4.06 7.00
C TYR A 88 3.33 3.15 5.98
N ILE A 89 4.47 3.58 5.44
CA ILE A 89 5.24 2.81 4.45
C ILE A 89 5.88 1.57 5.10
N HIS A 90 6.38 1.69 6.34
CA HIS A 90 6.88 0.54 7.10
C HIS A 90 5.82 -0.53 7.31
N GLU A 91 4.61 -0.12 7.71
CA GLU A 91 3.48 -1.02 7.89
C GLU A 91 2.99 -1.60 6.56
N TRP A 92 2.96 -0.78 5.50
CA TRP A 92 2.54 -1.22 4.17
C TRP A 92 3.43 -2.32 3.61
N PHE A 93 4.76 -2.17 3.73
CA PHE A 93 5.74 -3.12 3.21
C PHE A 93 6.30 -4.08 4.28
N ASP A 94 5.75 -4.09 5.51
CA ASP A 94 6.21 -4.97 6.59
C ASP A 94 7.73 -4.88 6.83
N LEU A 95 8.26 -3.64 6.86
CA LEU A 95 9.72 -3.43 6.87
C LEU A 95 10.38 -3.72 8.23
N ASP A 96 9.62 -3.73 9.32
CA ASP A 96 10.16 -3.90 10.67
C ASP A 96 10.27 -5.36 11.11
N ASN A 97 9.62 -6.29 10.40
CA ASN A 97 9.71 -7.70 10.72
C ASN A 97 11.04 -8.32 10.20
N ASP A 98 11.72 -9.06 11.06
CA ASP A 98 12.86 -9.87 10.67
C ASP A 98 12.39 -11.21 10.06
N LEU A 99 12.63 -11.40 8.78
CA LEU A 99 12.28 -12.62 8.06
C LEU A 99 13.34 -13.73 8.17
N THR A 100 14.47 -13.49 8.83
CA THR A 100 15.54 -14.49 8.98
C THR A 100 15.04 -15.80 9.59
N PRO A 101 14.26 -15.78 10.70
CA PRO A 101 13.74 -17.02 11.28
C PRO A 101 12.85 -17.83 10.32
N PHE A 102 12.02 -17.13 9.53
CA PHE A 102 11.20 -17.79 8.52
C PHE A 102 12.03 -18.49 7.47
N TYR A 103 13.07 -17.84 6.93
CA TYR A 103 13.93 -18.43 5.90
C TYR A 103 14.78 -19.57 6.43
N GLU A 104 15.23 -19.51 7.70
CA GLU A 104 15.94 -20.65 8.33
C GLU A 104 15.01 -21.85 8.47
N MET A 105 13.77 -21.66 8.92
CA MET A 105 12.78 -22.72 8.98
C MET A 105 12.46 -23.30 7.59
N ALA A 106 12.23 -22.42 6.61
CA ALA A 106 11.86 -22.82 5.25
C ALA A 106 12.94 -23.63 4.52
N LYS A 107 14.23 -23.44 4.87
CA LYS A 107 15.34 -24.26 4.32
C LYS A 107 15.20 -25.75 4.61
N ALA A 108 14.68 -26.08 5.79
CA ALA A 108 14.53 -27.48 6.25
C ALA A 108 13.16 -28.07 5.85
N ASP A 109 12.18 -27.26 5.50
CA ASP A 109 10.82 -27.70 5.17
C ASP A 109 10.70 -28.06 3.67
N PRO A 110 10.31 -29.30 3.32
CA PRO A 110 10.19 -29.75 1.93
C PRO A 110 9.16 -28.97 1.11
N LEU A 111 8.09 -28.47 1.74
CA LEU A 111 7.01 -27.72 1.08
C LEU A 111 7.38 -26.24 0.90
N LEU A 112 8.01 -25.64 1.89
CA LEU A 112 8.34 -24.21 1.90
C LEU A 112 9.64 -23.87 1.17
N LYS A 113 10.59 -24.78 1.08
CA LYS A 113 11.93 -24.55 0.51
C LYS A 113 11.91 -23.93 -0.89
N MET A 114 11.12 -24.46 -1.78
CA MET A 114 11.05 -23.97 -3.17
C MET A 114 10.29 -22.63 -3.27
N PRO A 115 9.09 -22.47 -2.70
CA PRO A 115 8.41 -21.18 -2.68
C PRO A 115 9.23 -20.07 -2.02
N ALA A 116 9.85 -20.32 -0.88
CA ALA A 116 10.67 -19.34 -0.17
C ALA A 116 11.87 -18.87 -1.02
N ARG A 117 12.49 -19.78 -1.78
CA ARG A 117 13.56 -19.42 -2.73
C ARG A 117 13.05 -18.59 -3.90
N LYS A 118 11.92 -18.99 -4.48
CA LYS A 118 11.31 -18.32 -5.65
C LYS A 118 10.86 -16.91 -5.34
N PHE A 119 10.33 -16.68 -4.14
CA PHE A 119 9.80 -15.41 -3.67
C PHE A 119 10.67 -14.79 -2.58
N TYR A 120 11.99 -14.99 -2.66
CA TYR A 120 12.91 -14.43 -1.68
C TYR A 120 12.76 -12.90 -1.60
N GLY A 121 12.62 -12.37 -0.39
CA GLY A 121 12.43 -10.93 -0.16
C GLY A 121 11.00 -10.42 -0.37
N LEU A 122 10.02 -11.29 -0.68
CA LEU A 122 8.61 -10.93 -0.61
C LEU A 122 8.20 -10.67 0.83
N ARG A 123 7.53 -9.56 1.06
CA ARG A 123 7.00 -9.13 2.35
C ARG A 123 5.50 -9.37 2.46
N VAL A 124 4.97 -9.35 3.66
CA VAL A 124 3.52 -9.36 3.90
C VAL A 124 2.99 -7.94 3.67
N ILE A 125 2.57 -7.67 2.43
CA ILE A 125 2.02 -6.35 2.09
C ILE A 125 0.74 -6.12 2.90
N GLY A 126 0.76 -5.09 3.74
CA GLY A 126 -0.31 -4.71 4.65
C GLY A 126 -1.30 -3.70 4.07
N ILE A 127 -2.33 -3.43 4.84
CA ILE A 127 -3.24 -2.29 4.67
C ILE A 127 -3.16 -1.49 5.97
N PRO A 128 -2.37 -0.39 6.03
CA PRO A 128 -2.14 0.33 7.29
C PRO A 128 -3.39 1.01 7.86
N ASP A 129 -4.34 1.40 7.00
CA ASP A 129 -5.61 1.93 7.45
C ASP A 129 -6.51 0.80 7.97
N LEU A 130 -6.83 0.83 9.27
CA LEU A 130 -7.63 -0.20 9.92
C LEU A 130 -9.05 -0.29 9.34
N PHE A 131 -9.66 0.86 9.01
CA PHE A 131 -11.01 0.88 8.48
C PHE A 131 -11.05 0.29 7.06
N GLU A 132 -10.07 0.64 6.21
CA GLU A 132 -9.90 0.02 4.88
C GLU A 132 -9.71 -1.50 5.02
N ALA A 133 -8.85 -1.96 5.95
CA ALA A 133 -8.60 -3.38 6.18
C ALA A 133 -9.86 -4.14 6.62
N LEU A 134 -10.67 -3.57 7.53
CA LEU A 134 -11.93 -4.15 7.98
C LEU A 134 -12.96 -4.21 6.84
N CYS A 135 -13.12 -3.12 6.08
CA CYS A 135 -14.01 -3.10 4.92
C CYS A 135 -13.59 -4.13 3.87
N TRP A 136 -12.29 -4.28 3.62
CA TRP A 136 -11.75 -5.29 2.71
C TRP A 136 -12.10 -6.71 3.18
N GLY A 137 -11.96 -6.99 4.49
CA GLY A 137 -12.35 -8.25 5.09
C GLY A 137 -13.84 -8.58 4.94
N VAL A 138 -14.72 -7.56 4.94
CA VAL A 138 -16.16 -7.72 4.70
C VAL A 138 -16.48 -7.92 3.22
N LEU A 139 -15.93 -7.06 2.36
CA LEU A 139 -16.17 -7.11 0.90
C LEU A 139 -15.69 -8.43 0.27
N GLY A 140 -14.62 -9.02 0.80
CA GLY A 140 -14.04 -10.26 0.29
C GLY A 140 -14.74 -11.55 0.72
N GLN A 141 -15.79 -11.48 1.56
CA GLN A 141 -16.44 -12.68 2.09
C GLN A 141 -17.27 -13.40 1.02
N GLN A 142 -17.04 -14.70 0.89
CA GLN A 142 -17.82 -15.62 0.04
C GLN A 142 -17.85 -15.29 -1.46
N ILE A 143 -16.94 -14.46 -1.95
CA ILE A 143 -16.78 -14.11 -3.37
C ILE A 143 -15.35 -14.35 -3.84
N ASN A 144 -15.16 -14.40 -5.16
CA ASN A 144 -13.81 -14.50 -5.71
C ASN A 144 -13.06 -13.17 -5.63
N LEU A 145 -11.73 -13.24 -5.66
CA LEU A 145 -10.86 -12.09 -5.48
C LEU A 145 -11.08 -10.98 -6.52
N ALA A 146 -11.25 -11.32 -7.80
CA ALA A 146 -11.43 -10.34 -8.86
C ALA A 146 -12.72 -9.53 -8.67
N PHE A 147 -13.80 -10.19 -8.23
CA PHE A 147 -15.06 -9.53 -7.91
C PHE A 147 -14.94 -8.65 -6.66
N ALA A 148 -14.21 -9.11 -5.62
CA ALA A 148 -13.94 -8.30 -4.44
C ALA A 148 -13.20 -6.99 -4.77
N TYR A 149 -12.20 -7.03 -5.64
CA TYR A 149 -11.52 -5.83 -6.13
C TYR A 149 -12.44 -4.93 -6.96
N SER A 150 -13.34 -5.49 -7.77
CA SER A 150 -14.32 -4.70 -8.50
C SER A 150 -15.28 -3.96 -7.57
N LEU A 151 -15.77 -4.64 -6.53
CA LEU A 151 -16.62 -4.01 -5.50
C LEU A 151 -15.86 -2.92 -4.72
N LYS A 152 -14.63 -3.21 -4.30
CA LYS A 152 -13.77 -2.21 -3.62
C LYS A 152 -13.61 -0.97 -4.48
N LYS A 153 -13.30 -1.14 -5.76
CA LYS A 153 -13.14 -0.04 -6.70
C LYS A 153 -14.39 0.81 -6.81
N GLN A 154 -15.55 0.20 -7.05
CA GLN A 154 -16.84 0.89 -7.13
C GLN A 154 -17.13 1.65 -5.82
N PHE A 155 -16.89 1.00 -4.67
CA PHE A 155 -17.09 1.61 -3.36
C PHE A 155 -16.20 2.85 -3.14
N VAL A 156 -14.92 2.74 -3.49
CA VAL A 156 -13.97 3.86 -3.37
C VAL A 156 -14.29 4.98 -4.35
N GLU A 157 -14.66 4.67 -5.60
CA GLU A 157 -15.04 5.66 -6.60
C GLU A 157 -16.35 6.38 -6.26
N ALA A 158 -17.29 5.69 -5.60
CA ALA A 158 -18.57 6.28 -5.18
C ALA A 158 -18.46 7.15 -3.92
N PHE A 159 -17.65 6.73 -2.95
CA PHE A 159 -17.65 7.32 -1.61
C PHE A 159 -16.30 7.88 -1.15
N GLY A 160 -15.21 7.58 -1.85
CA GLY A 160 -13.88 8.09 -1.54
C GLY A 160 -13.65 9.50 -2.04
N ASP A 161 -12.49 10.04 -1.68
CA ASP A 161 -11.95 11.28 -2.24
C ASP A 161 -10.83 10.94 -3.24
N SER A 162 -10.40 11.91 -4.04
CA SER A 162 -9.28 11.72 -4.96
C SER A 162 -8.43 12.97 -5.08
N ILE A 163 -7.15 12.77 -5.39
CA ILE A 163 -6.24 13.82 -5.85
C ILE A 163 -6.03 13.63 -7.36
N GLU A 164 -6.24 14.69 -8.12
CA GLU A 164 -5.96 14.67 -9.55
C GLU A 164 -4.53 15.15 -9.83
N TRP A 165 -3.79 14.36 -10.61
CA TRP A 165 -2.44 14.69 -11.04
C TRP A 165 -2.16 14.10 -12.42
N ASN A 166 -1.64 14.92 -13.33
CA ASN A 166 -1.37 14.54 -14.73
C ASN A 166 -2.56 13.89 -15.45
N GLY A 167 -3.78 14.39 -15.19
CA GLY A 167 -5.01 13.89 -15.81
C GLY A 167 -5.50 12.54 -15.29
N LYS A 168 -4.90 12.03 -14.22
CA LYS A 168 -5.31 10.80 -13.52
C LYS A 168 -5.82 11.11 -12.13
N LYS A 169 -6.75 10.27 -11.63
CA LYS A 169 -7.27 10.33 -10.25
C LYS A 169 -6.59 9.28 -9.40
N TYR A 170 -6.06 9.72 -8.26
CA TYR A 170 -5.49 8.86 -7.23
C TYR A 170 -6.41 8.89 -6.02
N TRP A 171 -6.97 7.73 -5.69
CA TRP A 171 -8.06 7.61 -4.76
C TRP A 171 -7.60 7.52 -3.30
N VAL A 172 -8.46 8.04 -2.42
CA VAL A 172 -8.38 7.91 -0.96
C VAL A 172 -9.56 7.07 -0.52
N PHE A 173 -9.32 6.08 0.34
CA PHE A 173 -10.40 5.27 0.91
C PHE A 173 -11.37 6.15 1.69
N PRO A 174 -12.69 5.94 1.57
CA PRO A 174 -13.67 6.78 2.25
C PRO A 174 -13.52 6.69 3.77
N PRO A 175 -13.61 7.82 4.51
CA PRO A 175 -13.51 7.82 5.95
C PRO A 175 -14.75 7.15 6.60
N TYR A 176 -14.54 6.52 7.75
CA TYR A 176 -15.62 5.79 8.45
C TYR A 176 -16.82 6.66 8.79
N GLU A 177 -16.62 7.94 9.07
CA GLU A 177 -17.69 8.89 9.38
C GLU A 177 -18.64 9.10 8.19
N ARG A 178 -18.11 9.06 6.97
CA ARG A 178 -18.92 9.15 5.74
C ARG A 178 -19.72 7.87 5.57
N ILE A 179 -19.10 6.72 5.72
CA ILE A 179 -19.74 5.42 5.53
C ILE A 179 -20.81 5.15 6.60
N ALA A 180 -20.56 5.56 7.84
CA ALA A 180 -21.55 5.40 8.93
C ALA A 180 -22.87 6.16 8.72
N ARG A 181 -22.90 7.11 7.77
CA ARG A 181 -24.12 7.88 7.42
C ARG A 181 -24.89 7.29 6.26
N LEU A 182 -24.32 6.30 5.57
CA LEU A 182 -24.99 5.65 4.42
C LEU A 182 -26.11 4.74 4.89
N THR A 183 -27.11 4.65 4.04
CA THR A 183 -28.20 3.68 4.17
C THR A 183 -27.96 2.48 3.25
N PRO A 184 -28.65 1.35 3.45
CA PRO A 184 -28.60 0.23 2.51
C PRO A 184 -28.95 0.61 1.07
N THR A 185 -29.80 1.63 0.89
CA THR A 185 -30.19 2.15 -0.44
C THR A 185 -29.01 2.82 -1.14
N ASP A 186 -28.18 3.56 -0.41
CA ASP A 186 -26.99 4.23 -0.97
C ASP A 186 -25.95 3.21 -1.46
N LEU A 187 -25.94 2.00 -0.88
CA LEU A 187 -25.02 0.92 -1.25
C LEU A 187 -25.60 0.01 -2.36
N ALA A 188 -26.88 0.14 -2.71
CA ALA A 188 -27.55 -0.77 -3.66
C ALA A 188 -27.02 -0.67 -5.09
N ASP A 189 -26.39 0.43 -5.46
CA ASP A 189 -25.82 0.69 -6.78
C ASP A 189 -24.41 0.09 -6.96
N ILE A 190 -23.80 -0.37 -5.87
CA ILE A 190 -22.51 -1.08 -5.88
C ILE A 190 -22.78 -2.57 -6.16
N LYS A 191 -22.43 -3.04 -7.37
CA LYS A 191 -22.72 -4.42 -7.84
C LYS A 191 -21.49 -5.08 -8.44
#